data_5848123d5ed0ce27b345aaa50a751016
#
_entry.id   5848123d5ed0ce27b345aaa50a751016
#
_cell.length_a   1.000
_cell.length_b   1.000
_cell.length_c   1.000
_cell.angle_alpha   90.00
_cell.angle_beta   90.00
_cell.angle_gamma   90.00
#
_symmetry.space_group_name_H-M   'P 1'
#
loop_
_entity.id
_entity.type
_entity.pdbx_description
1 polymer ?
#
loop_
_entity_poly.entity_id
_entity_poly.type
_entity_poly.pdbx_seq_one_letter_code
_entity_poly.pdbx_strand_id
1 'polypeptide(L)' 'MTQGVVKWFNGEKGFGFISPDGGEGDVFVHYSAIEADGYRSLDENQRVEFDITQGAKGPQAEHVRPL' A
#
# COMPACT_ATOMS: atom_id res chain seq x y z
N MET A 1 7.55 -1.43 11.43
CA MET A 1 6.75 -1.25 10.21
C MET A 1 7.64 -1.33 8.98
N THR A 2 7.09 -1.84 7.92
CA THR A 2 7.82 -2.00 6.67
C THR A 2 7.69 -0.73 5.83
N GLN A 3 8.77 -0.36 5.14
CA GLN A 3 8.73 0.74 4.19
C GLN A 3 8.78 0.19 2.77
N GLY A 4 8.24 0.93 1.84
CA GLY A 4 8.27 0.54 0.44
C GLY A 4 7.84 1.68 -0.47
N VAL A 5 7.68 1.35 -1.75
CA VAL A 5 7.32 2.31 -2.78
C VAL A 5 6.06 1.83 -3.47
N VAL A 6 5.12 2.73 -3.69
CA VAL A 6 3.90 2.40 -4.42
C VAL A 6 4.25 2.08 -5.87
N LYS A 7 3.91 0.88 -6.31
CA LYS A 7 4.13 0.47 -7.68
C LYS A 7 3.10 1.09 -8.62
N TRP A 8 1.84 1.00 -8.23
CA TRP A 8 0.74 1.71 -8.89
C TRP A 8 -0.48 1.67 -7.98
N PHE A 9 -1.38 2.59 -8.19
CA PHE A 9 -2.63 2.65 -7.44
C PHE A 9 -3.73 3.21 -8.32
N ASN A 10 -4.89 2.53 -8.31
CA ASN A 10 -6.06 2.98 -9.07
C ASN A 10 -7.08 3.58 -8.11
N GLY A 11 -7.21 4.90 -8.12
CA GLY A 11 -8.12 5.61 -7.22
C GLY A 11 -9.60 5.34 -7.48
N GLU A 12 -9.95 4.98 -8.70
CA GLU A 12 -11.35 4.67 -9.02
C GLU A 12 -11.75 3.32 -8.46
N LYS A 13 -10.88 2.32 -8.57
CA LYS A 13 -11.15 0.98 -8.08
C LYS A 13 -10.79 0.83 -6.61
N GLY A 14 -9.96 1.73 -6.09
CA GLY A 14 -9.59 1.77 -4.69
C GLY A 14 -8.58 0.72 -4.27
N PHE A 15 -7.69 0.30 -5.16
CA PHE A 15 -6.64 -0.66 -4.80
C PHE A 15 -5.39 -0.47 -5.65
N GLY A 16 -4.31 -1.08 -5.20
CA GLY A 16 -3.05 -1.03 -5.92
C GLY A 16 -2.04 -2.00 -5.31
N PHE A 17 -0.77 -1.78 -5.61
CA PHE A 17 0.30 -2.61 -5.12
C PHE A 17 1.47 -1.77 -4.64
N ILE A 18 2.13 -2.25 -3.58
CA ILE A 18 3.31 -1.62 -3.00
C ILE A 18 4.47 -2.60 -3.15
N SER A 19 5.64 -2.09 -3.52
CA SER A 19 6.87 -2.88 -3.58
C SER A 19 7.66 -2.63 -2.30
N PRO A 20 7.72 -3.62 -1.38
CA PRO A 20 8.49 -3.46 -0.15
C PRO A 20 9.98 -3.35 -0.42
N ASP A 21 10.69 -2.59 0.42
CA ASP A 21 12.14 -2.41 0.28
C ASP A 21 12.90 -3.73 0.42
N GLY A 22 12.35 -4.68 1.14
CA GLY A 22 12.98 -5.98 1.34
C GLY A 22 12.96 -6.91 0.15
N GLY A 23 12.32 -6.53 -0.94
CA GLY A 23 12.29 -7.36 -2.16
C GLY A 23 11.42 -8.61 -2.07
N GLU A 24 10.43 -8.60 -1.21
CA GLU A 24 9.58 -9.76 -0.95
C GLU A 24 8.43 -9.94 -1.94
N GLY A 25 8.44 -9.22 -3.03
CA GLY A 25 7.34 -9.22 -3.98
C GLY A 25 6.29 -8.17 -3.65
N ASP A 26 5.36 -7.96 -4.56
CA ASP A 26 4.37 -6.91 -4.42
C ASP A 26 3.33 -7.24 -3.35
N VAL A 27 2.91 -6.22 -2.61
CA VAL A 27 1.92 -6.34 -1.55
C VAL A 27 0.66 -5.59 -1.98
N PHE A 28 -0.48 -6.26 -1.89
CA PHE A 28 -1.77 -5.66 -2.23
C PHE A 28 -2.14 -4.58 -1.21
N VAL A 29 -2.67 -3.46 -1.69
CA VAL A 29 -3.18 -2.39 -0.82
C VAL A 29 -4.56 -1.96 -1.28
N HIS A 30 -5.49 -1.85 -0.34
CA HIS A 30 -6.84 -1.36 -0.58
C HIS A 30 -6.98 0.03 0.06
N TYR A 31 -7.82 0.90 -0.52
CA TYR A 31 -7.94 2.27 -0.02
C TYR A 31 -8.33 2.33 1.47
N SER A 32 -9.06 1.34 1.96
CA SER A 32 -9.45 1.29 3.37
C SER A 32 -8.26 1.09 4.30
N ALA A 33 -7.14 0.62 3.78
CA ALA A 33 -5.91 0.42 4.55
C ALA A 33 -5.05 1.68 4.65
N ILE A 34 -5.39 2.72 3.91
CA ILE A 34 -4.61 3.96 3.89
C ILE A 34 -5.06 4.84 5.05
N GLU A 35 -4.12 5.20 5.91
CA GLU A 35 -4.38 6.10 7.02
C GLU A 35 -4.10 7.53 6.59
N ALA A 36 -5.13 8.22 6.11
CA ALA A 36 -5.01 9.60 5.68
C ALA A 36 -6.34 10.31 5.92
N ASP A 37 -6.25 11.59 6.22
CA ASP A 37 -7.43 12.44 6.33
C ASP A 37 -7.90 12.82 4.92
N GLY A 38 -9.19 12.70 4.67
CA GLY A 38 -9.76 13.09 3.41
C GLY A 38 -9.57 12.04 2.31
N TYR A 39 -9.03 12.46 1.16
CA TYR A 39 -8.92 11.60 0.00
C TYR A 39 -7.85 10.53 0.17
N ARG A 40 -8.24 9.27 0.10
CA ARG A 40 -7.34 8.13 0.29
C ARG A 40 -6.83 7.63 -1.04
N SER A 41 -5.70 8.16 -1.45
CA SER A 41 -5.08 7.80 -2.71
C SER A 41 -3.57 7.80 -2.56
N LEU A 42 -2.90 7.01 -3.39
CA LEU A 42 -1.45 6.92 -3.42
C LEU A 42 -0.96 7.23 -4.83
N ASP A 43 0.19 7.89 -4.92
CA ASP A 43 0.82 8.17 -6.20
C ASP A 43 1.85 7.11 -6.55
N GLU A 44 2.05 6.88 -7.83
CA GLU A 44 3.08 5.97 -8.32
C GLU A 44 4.46 6.45 -7.84
N ASN A 45 5.25 5.51 -7.37
CA ASN A 45 6.60 5.75 -6.83
C ASN A 45 6.64 6.51 -5.50
N GLN A 46 5.49 6.72 -4.85
CA GLN A 46 5.45 7.37 -3.54
C GLN A 46 6.00 6.44 -2.47
N ARG A 47 6.80 7.00 -1.54
CA ARG A 47 7.30 6.25 -0.39
C ARG A 47 6.21 6.15 0.67
N VAL A 48 6.03 4.95 1.21
CA VAL A 48 5.02 4.69 2.23
C VAL A 48 5.58 3.77 3.32
N GLU A 49 4.91 3.80 4.46
CA GLU A 49 5.17 2.91 5.58
C GLU A 49 3.90 2.11 5.84
N PHE A 50 4.02 0.83 6.12
CA PHE A 50 2.86 -0.03 6.27
C PHE A 50 3.20 -1.31 7.02
N ASP A 51 2.16 -2.05 7.44
CA ASP A 51 2.28 -3.39 8.01
C ASP A 51 1.85 -4.41 6.97
N ILE A 52 2.50 -5.56 6.95
CA ILE A 52 2.14 -6.65 6.05
C ILE A 52 1.33 -7.68 6.82
N THR A 53 0.15 -7.99 6.31
CA THR A 53 -0.72 -9.02 6.88
C THR A 53 -1.11 -10.02 5.81
N GLN A 54 -1.66 -11.16 6.20
CA GLN A 54 -2.15 -12.15 5.25
C GLN A 54 -3.62 -11.88 4.98
N GLY A 55 -3.94 -11.58 3.73
CA GLY A 55 -5.31 -11.38 3.28
C GLY A 55 -5.79 -12.52 2.40
N ALA A 56 -7.01 -12.40 1.90
CA ALA A 56 -7.60 -13.42 1.02
C ALA A 56 -6.83 -13.60 -0.29
N LYS A 57 -6.15 -12.56 -0.75
CA LYS A 57 -5.37 -12.56 -1.99
C LYS A 57 -3.88 -12.73 -1.78
N GLY A 58 -3.45 -13.05 -0.55
CA GLY A 58 -2.06 -13.16 -0.20
C GLY A 58 -1.59 -12.00 0.67
N PRO A 59 -0.30 -11.62 0.62
CA PRO A 59 0.20 -10.51 1.45
C PRO A 59 -0.54 -9.22 1.13
N GLN A 60 -0.93 -8.51 2.19
CA GLN A 60 -1.75 -7.31 2.11
C GLN A 60 -1.19 -6.25 3.02
N ALA A 61 -1.18 -4.99 2.56
CA ALA A 61 -0.72 -3.87 3.37
C ALA A 61 -1.86 -3.35 4.23
N GLU A 62 -1.52 -2.98 5.47
CA GLU A 62 -2.45 -2.30 6.38
C GLU A 62 -1.74 -1.15 7.05
N HIS A 63 -2.51 -0.21 7.58
CA HIS A 63 -1.96 0.98 8.26
C HIS A 63 -0.96 1.71 7.37
N VAL A 64 -1.32 1.90 6.11
CA VAL A 64 -0.45 2.52 5.12
C VAL A 64 -0.42 4.03 5.35
N ARG A 65 0.77 4.59 5.49
CA ARG A 65 0.96 6.03 5.70
C ARG A 65 2.01 6.56 4.74
N PRO A 66 1.74 7.69 4.10
CA PRO A 66 2.75 8.36 3.26
C PRO A 66 3.93 8.82 4.13
N LEU A 67 5.11 8.71 3.61
CA LEU A 67 6.30 9.21 4.28
C LEU A 67 6.68 10.60 3.79
#